data_efaa53fa2f76c0a6cd3ec866f724a0ab
#
_entry.id   efaa53fa2f76c0a6cd3ec866f724a0ab
#
_cell.length_a   1.000
_cell.length_b   1.000
_cell.length_c   1.000
_cell.angle_alpha   90.00
_cell.angle_beta   90.00
_cell.angle_gamma   90.00
#
_symmetry.space_group_name_H-M   'P 1'
#
loop_
_entity.id
_entity.type
_entity.pdbx_description
1 polymer ?
#
loop_
_entity_poly.entity_id
_entity_poly.type
_entity_poly.pdbx_seq_one_letter_code
_entity_poly.pdbx_strand_id
1 'polypeptide(L)'
;MRHILVLAATVVLAAAFVANAAADRVYHTERLALSGVGGALGGGMVVNVHPNGPNVYAHEIYTLRHAVPGIYQVSLNVFPTSLDCTGVTVALPTAMLTTNATGNGRADVKFTPEDVASLRNMTFSISWTVAGPATYVTACTVVTLD
;
A
#
# COMPACT_ATOMS: atom_id res chain seq x y z
N MET A 1 50.82 -47.28 -40.88
CA MET A 1 50.28 -47.25 -39.55
C MET A 1 50.39 -45.84 -39.06
N ARG A 2 49.31 -45.06 -39.10
CA ARG A 2 49.24 -43.70 -38.55
C ARG A 2 47.88 -43.57 -37.89
N HIS A 3 47.88 -43.59 -36.59
CA HIS A 3 46.68 -43.36 -35.77
C HIS A 3 46.39 -41.87 -35.75
N ILE A 4 45.27 -41.49 -36.32
CA ILE A 4 44.76 -40.14 -36.23
C ILE A 4 43.84 -40.09 -34.95
N LEU A 5 44.33 -39.43 -33.93
CA LEU A 5 43.52 -39.10 -32.75
C LEU A 5 42.64 -37.96 -33.12
N VAL A 6 41.34 -38.20 -33.20
CA VAL A 6 40.33 -37.16 -33.32
C VAL A 6 39.98 -36.70 -31.90
N LEU A 7 40.45 -35.52 -31.54
CA LEU A 7 40.02 -34.83 -30.28
C LEU A 7 38.67 -34.22 -30.55
N ALA A 8 37.62 -34.85 -30.01
CA ALA A 8 36.30 -34.24 -29.98
C ALA A 8 36.27 -33.18 -28.84
N ALA A 9 36.38 -31.92 -29.21
CA ALA A 9 36.17 -30.81 -28.30
C ALA A 9 34.68 -30.65 -28.09
N THR A 10 34.15 -31.17 -26.99
CA THR A 10 32.80 -30.88 -26.50
C THR A 10 32.77 -29.47 -25.95
N VAL A 11 32.28 -28.55 -26.76
CA VAL A 11 31.91 -27.19 -26.27
C VAL A 11 30.65 -27.33 -25.45
N VAL A 12 30.80 -27.34 -24.14
CA VAL A 12 29.67 -27.19 -23.21
C VAL A 12 29.24 -25.74 -23.27
N LEU A 13 28.21 -25.49 -24.05
CA LEU A 13 27.53 -24.20 -24.07
C LEU A 13 26.75 -24.09 -22.74
N ALA A 14 27.35 -23.50 -21.70
CA ALA A 14 26.65 -23.10 -20.49
C ALA A 14 25.69 -21.98 -20.87
N ALA A 15 24.45 -22.35 -21.21
CA ALA A 15 23.38 -21.41 -21.31
C ALA A 15 23.16 -20.86 -19.87
N ALA A 16 23.76 -19.71 -19.61
CA ALA A 16 23.38 -18.91 -18.44
C ALA A 16 21.93 -18.53 -18.64
N PHE A 17 21.03 -19.28 -18.00
CA PHE A 17 19.67 -18.82 -17.76
C PHE A 17 19.81 -17.62 -16.84
N VAL A 18 19.86 -16.44 -17.43
CA VAL A 18 19.51 -15.22 -16.73
C VAL A 18 18.04 -15.44 -16.40
N ALA A 19 17.77 -15.98 -15.23
CA ALA A 19 16.47 -15.85 -14.63
C ALA A 19 16.25 -14.34 -14.53
N ASN A 20 15.56 -13.77 -15.52
CA ASN A 20 14.86 -12.55 -15.29
C ASN A 20 13.95 -12.88 -14.10
N ALA A 21 14.37 -12.48 -12.89
CA ALA A 21 13.46 -12.31 -11.80
C ALA A 21 12.45 -11.32 -12.34
N ALA A 22 11.38 -11.83 -12.94
CA ALA A 22 10.18 -11.05 -13.15
C ALA A 22 9.88 -10.56 -11.75
N ALA A 23 10.15 -9.27 -11.53
CA ALA A 23 9.78 -8.61 -10.29
C ALA A 23 8.33 -9.02 -10.07
N ASP A 24 8.12 -9.76 -9.01
CA ASP A 24 6.82 -10.33 -8.72
C ASP A 24 5.86 -9.15 -8.69
N ARG A 25 4.97 -9.07 -9.66
CA ARG A 25 3.96 -8.02 -9.72
C ARG A 25 2.86 -8.35 -8.72
N VAL A 26 3.26 -8.75 -7.53
CA VAL A 26 2.33 -8.94 -6.43
C VAL A 26 1.87 -7.57 -6.02
N TYR A 27 0.70 -7.20 -6.47
CA TYR A 27 -0.02 -6.07 -5.94
C TYR A 27 -0.36 -6.39 -4.49
N HIS A 28 0.33 -5.76 -3.57
CA HIS A 28 -0.11 -5.78 -2.18
C HIS A 28 -1.36 -4.92 -2.07
N THR A 29 -2.38 -5.48 -1.47
CA THR A 29 -3.64 -4.77 -1.23
C THR A 29 -4.05 -5.00 0.21
N GLU A 30 -3.91 -3.98 1.03
CA GLU A 30 -4.50 -3.97 2.37
C GLU A 30 -5.97 -3.57 2.28
N ARG A 31 -6.80 -4.27 3.05
CA ARG A 31 -8.21 -3.94 3.26
C ARG A 31 -8.45 -3.80 4.74
N LEU A 32 -8.62 -2.58 5.18
CA LEU A 32 -8.72 -2.24 6.59
C LEU A 32 -10.07 -1.65 6.90
N ALA A 33 -10.74 -2.22 7.90
CA ALA A 33 -12.00 -1.67 8.38
C ALA A 33 -11.79 -0.31 9.04
N LEU A 34 -12.68 0.63 8.75
CA LEU A 34 -12.84 1.90 9.46
C LEU A 34 -13.89 1.72 10.53
N SER A 35 -13.49 1.84 11.79
CA SER A 35 -14.35 1.70 12.96
C SER A 35 -14.60 3.06 13.61
N GLY A 36 -15.83 3.30 14.03
CA GLY A 36 -16.22 4.54 14.70
C GLY A 36 -15.59 4.66 16.09
N VAL A 37 -15.04 5.82 16.38
CA VAL A 37 -14.49 6.16 17.70
C VAL A 37 -15.61 6.69 18.58
N GLY A 38 -15.57 6.36 19.89
CA GLY A 38 -16.55 6.87 20.86
C GLY A 38 -17.98 6.42 20.61
N GLY A 39 -18.19 5.27 19.96
CA GLY A 39 -19.53 4.74 19.66
C GLY A 39 -20.19 5.37 18.43
N ALA A 40 -19.43 6.05 17.58
CA ALA A 40 -19.94 6.58 16.32
C ALA A 40 -20.56 5.46 15.47
N LEU A 41 -21.76 5.71 14.96
CA LEU A 41 -22.49 4.76 14.12
C LEU A 41 -21.86 4.68 12.74
N GLY A 42 -22.07 3.53 12.09
CA GLY A 42 -21.53 3.26 10.78
C GLY A 42 -20.08 2.83 10.83
N GLY A 43 -19.44 2.87 9.69
CA GLY A 43 -18.06 2.47 9.50
C GLY A 43 -17.69 2.50 8.03
N GLY A 44 -16.62 1.80 7.66
CA GLY A 44 -16.19 1.81 6.28
C GLY A 44 -15.00 0.91 6.04
N MET A 45 -14.27 1.25 4.98
CA MET A 45 -13.08 0.52 4.58
C MET A 45 -12.09 1.45 3.91
N VAL A 46 -10.82 1.24 4.19
CA VAL A 46 -9.71 1.69 3.37
C VAL A 46 -9.20 0.50 2.56
N VAL A 47 -9.06 0.71 1.26
CA VAL A 47 -8.36 -0.21 0.36
C VAL A 47 -7.11 0.52 -0.11
N ASN A 48 -5.95 0.06 0.32
CA ASN A 48 -4.65 0.57 -0.11
C ASN A 48 -4.03 -0.44 -1.06
N VAL A 49 -3.76 0.00 -2.29
CA VAL A 49 -3.12 -0.81 -3.33
C VAL A 49 -1.76 -0.21 -3.61
N HIS A 50 -0.71 -0.99 -3.38
CA HIS A 50 0.65 -0.61 -3.74
C HIS A 50 1.32 -1.75 -4.52
N PRO A 51 1.69 -1.54 -5.78
CA PRO A 51 2.49 -2.49 -6.53
C PRO A 51 3.95 -2.37 -6.09
N ASN A 52 4.62 -3.51 -6.02
CA ASN A 52 6.07 -3.57 -5.81
C ASN A 52 6.83 -3.45 -7.13
N GLY A 53 8.12 -3.19 -7.04
CA GLY A 53 9.01 -3.16 -8.21
C GLY A 53 9.27 -1.77 -8.76
N PRO A 54 9.67 -1.65 -10.05
CA PRO A 54 10.20 -0.39 -10.59
C PRO A 54 9.16 0.75 -10.67
N ASN A 55 7.88 0.43 -10.68
CA ASN A 55 6.78 1.38 -10.80
C ASN A 55 5.94 1.42 -9.51
N VAL A 56 6.60 1.47 -8.36
CA VAL A 56 5.90 1.62 -7.08
C VAL A 56 5.08 2.90 -7.07
N TYR A 57 3.84 2.78 -6.68
CA TYR A 57 2.93 3.88 -6.38
C TYR A 57 1.94 3.41 -5.31
N ALA A 58 1.08 4.30 -4.81
CA ALA A 58 -0.02 3.91 -3.95
C ALA A 58 -1.35 4.45 -4.49
N HIS A 59 -2.41 3.66 -4.38
CA HIS A 59 -3.77 4.08 -4.67
C HIS A 59 -4.65 3.71 -3.48
N GLU A 60 -5.13 4.71 -2.79
CA GLU A 60 -5.98 4.55 -1.63
C GLU A 60 -7.43 4.87 -1.99
N ILE A 61 -8.34 4.01 -1.58
CA ILE A 61 -9.78 4.15 -1.78
C ILE A 61 -10.46 4.11 -0.41
N TYR A 62 -11.23 5.13 -0.11
CA TYR A 62 -11.93 5.31 1.15
C TYR A 62 -13.42 5.18 0.95
N THR A 63 -14.08 4.40 1.79
CA THR A 63 -15.53 4.29 1.80
C THR A 63 -16.05 4.44 3.21
N LEU A 64 -17.13 5.20 3.38
CA LEU A 64 -17.95 5.21 4.59
C LEU A 64 -19.35 4.71 4.26
N ARG A 65 -19.97 4.02 5.22
CA ARG A 65 -21.35 3.52 5.15
C ARG A 65 -22.06 3.75 6.46
N HIS A 66 -23.30 4.22 6.37
CA HIS A 66 -24.15 4.54 7.53
C HIS A 66 -23.45 5.43 8.55
N ALA A 67 -22.49 6.22 8.12
CA ALA A 67 -21.79 7.21 8.92
C ALA A 67 -22.69 8.42 9.18
N VAL A 68 -22.30 9.28 10.08
CA VAL A 68 -22.97 10.57 10.24
C VAL A 68 -22.82 11.36 8.94
N PRO A 69 -23.90 11.89 8.33
CA PRO A 69 -23.80 12.67 7.12
C PRO A 69 -22.92 13.93 7.28
N GLY A 70 -22.05 14.20 6.31
CA GLY A 70 -21.20 15.37 6.33
C GLY A 70 -19.92 15.24 5.51
N ILE A 71 -19.00 16.15 5.79
CA ILE A 71 -17.69 16.23 5.13
C ILE A 71 -16.64 15.74 6.12
N TYR A 72 -15.74 14.90 5.63
CA TYR A 72 -14.68 14.26 6.37
C TYR A 72 -13.32 14.54 5.75
N GLN A 73 -12.33 14.85 6.57
CA GLN A 73 -10.93 14.83 6.18
C GLN A 73 -10.38 13.42 6.39
N VAL A 74 -9.81 12.84 5.34
CA VAL A 74 -9.03 11.60 5.45
C VAL A 74 -7.57 11.96 5.65
N SER A 75 -6.94 11.32 6.61
CA SER A 75 -5.50 11.47 6.87
C SER A 75 -4.84 10.09 6.96
N LEU A 76 -3.73 9.93 6.23
CA LEU A 76 -2.81 8.83 6.41
C LEU A 76 -1.84 9.18 7.53
N ASN A 77 -1.75 8.35 8.55
CA ASN A 77 -0.78 8.48 9.63
C ASN A 77 0.36 7.51 9.36
N VAL A 78 1.55 8.03 9.16
CA VAL A 78 2.78 7.26 8.89
C VAL A 78 3.64 7.26 10.16
N PHE A 79 4.10 6.09 10.55
CA PHE A 79 5.00 5.87 11.70
C PHE A 79 6.33 5.30 11.19
N PRO A 80 7.26 6.16 10.76
CA PRO A 80 8.44 5.73 10.00
C PRO A 80 9.44 4.90 10.82
N THR A 81 9.35 4.96 12.15
CA THR A 81 10.27 4.28 13.07
C THR A 81 9.59 3.23 13.96
N SER A 82 8.34 2.88 13.65
CA SER A 82 7.52 1.97 14.45
C SER A 82 6.82 0.95 13.57
N LEU A 83 6.57 -0.23 14.11
CA LEU A 83 5.79 -1.29 13.46
C LEU A 83 4.45 -1.55 14.16
N ASP A 84 4.11 -0.76 15.18
CA ASP A 84 2.89 -0.89 15.98
C ASP A 84 2.08 0.41 16.10
N CYS A 85 2.36 1.38 15.20
CA CYS A 85 1.74 2.70 15.17
C CYS A 85 1.90 3.50 16.48
N THR A 86 3.05 3.36 17.13
CA THR A 86 3.42 4.15 18.32
C THR A 86 4.55 5.13 17.99
N GLY A 87 4.74 6.12 18.86
CA GLY A 87 5.83 7.08 18.76
C GLY A 87 5.57 8.24 17.79
N VAL A 88 6.61 8.65 17.07
CA VAL A 88 6.53 9.79 16.15
C VAL A 88 5.67 9.44 14.95
N THR A 89 4.66 10.27 14.68
CA THR A 89 3.77 10.11 13.54
C THR A 89 3.82 11.33 12.63
N VAL A 90 3.70 11.09 11.34
CA VAL A 90 3.47 12.12 10.33
C VAL A 90 2.06 11.91 9.79
N ALA A 91 1.16 12.86 10.07
CA ALA A 91 -0.19 12.84 9.55
C ALA A 91 -0.26 13.62 8.22
N LEU A 92 -0.64 12.93 7.17
CA LEU A 92 -0.75 13.47 5.81
C LEU A 92 -2.24 13.55 5.43
N PRO A 93 -2.83 14.74 5.27
CA PRO A 93 -4.15 14.88 4.67
C PRO A 93 -4.12 14.33 3.24
N THR A 94 -4.98 13.36 2.94
CA THR A 94 -4.96 12.68 1.64
C THR A 94 -6.18 12.99 0.78
N ALA A 95 -7.35 13.06 1.39
CA ALA A 95 -8.60 13.32 0.64
C ALA A 95 -9.67 13.98 1.51
N MET A 96 -10.62 14.62 0.82
CA MET A 96 -11.91 15.00 1.40
C MET A 96 -12.96 14.00 0.96
N LEU A 97 -13.72 13.45 1.90
CA LEU A 97 -14.79 12.51 1.65
C LEU A 97 -16.12 13.13 2.08
N THR A 98 -17.07 13.19 1.18
CA THR A 98 -18.43 13.67 1.49
C THR A 98 -19.38 12.48 1.51
N THR A 99 -20.17 12.38 2.59
CA THR A 99 -21.25 11.39 2.68
C THR A 99 -22.60 12.03 2.33
N ASN A 100 -23.46 11.23 1.72
CA ASN A 100 -24.86 11.62 1.45
C ASN A 100 -25.72 11.55 2.73
N ALA A 101 -27.01 11.84 2.58
CA ALA A 101 -27.96 11.83 3.69
C ALA A 101 -28.12 10.46 4.39
N THR A 102 -27.73 9.36 3.74
CA THR A 102 -27.73 8.02 4.33
C THR A 102 -26.38 7.62 4.89
N GLY A 103 -25.43 8.55 4.97
CA GLY A 103 -24.09 8.35 5.51
C GLY A 103 -23.15 7.53 4.61
N ASN A 104 -23.43 7.46 3.32
CA ASN A 104 -22.58 6.72 2.38
C ASN A 104 -21.72 7.70 1.57
N GLY A 105 -20.44 7.44 1.48
CA GLY A 105 -19.49 8.25 0.74
C GLY A 105 -18.28 7.46 0.26
N ARG A 106 -17.60 8.02 -0.75
CA ARG A 106 -16.37 7.47 -1.29
C ARG A 106 -15.46 8.60 -1.74
N ALA A 107 -14.17 8.41 -1.52
CA ALA A 107 -13.10 9.22 -2.10
C ALA A 107 -11.94 8.30 -2.44
N ASP A 108 -11.01 8.78 -3.25
CA ASP A 108 -9.76 8.09 -3.55
C ASP A 108 -8.64 9.10 -3.80
N VAL A 109 -7.41 8.63 -3.65
CA VAL A 109 -6.19 9.38 -3.95
C VAL A 109 -5.17 8.43 -4.57
N LYS A 110 -4.38 8.96 -5.50
CA LYS A 110 -3.24 8.26 -6.08
C LYS A 110 -1.97 9.01 -5.74
N PHE A 111 -1.01 8.30 -5.20
CA PHE A 111 0.36 8.77 -5.01
C PHE A 111 1.17 8.32 -6.22
N THR A 112 1.96 9.21 -6.79
CA THR A 112 2.85 8.90 -7.91
C THR A 112 4.09 8.14 -7.42
N PRO A 113 4.88 7.53 -8.31
CA PRO A 113 6.16 6.95 -7.92
C PRO A 113 7.10 7.94 -7.23
N GLU A 114 7.07 9.22 -7.60
CA GLU A 114 7.87 10.28 -7.00
C GLU A 114 7.42 10.57 -5.57
N ASP A 115 6.13 10.56 -5.29
CA ASP A 115 5.59 10.81 -3.94
C ASP A 115 6.05 9.75 -2.94
N VAL A 116 6.23 8.51 -3.39
CA VAL A 116 6.61 7.37 -2.53
C VAL A 116 8.08 6.97 -2.66
N ALA A 117 8.86 7.65 -3.51
CA ALA A 117 10.23 7.27 -3.82
C ALA A 117 11.14 7.20 -2.58
N SER A 118 10.95 8.10 -1.62
CA SER A 118 11.73 8.13 -0.38
C SER A 118 11.38 6.99 0.59
N LEU A 119 10.27 6.31 0.38
CA LEU A 119 9.78 5.21 1.23
C LEU A 119 10.13 3.84 0.65
N ARG A 120 10.76 3.78 -0.52
CA ARG A 120 11.18 2.50 -1.13
C ARG A 120 12.18 1.77 -0.25
N ASN A 121 12.04 0.45 -0.22
CA ASN A 121 12.84 -0.46 0.60
C ASN A 121 12.72 -0.18 2.12
N MET A 122 11.69 0.54 2.53
CA MET A 122 11.39 0.78 3.93
C MET A 122 10.21 -0.05 4.39
N THR A 123 10.31 -0.55 5.63
CA THR A 123 9.19 -1.16 6.35
C THR A 123 8.79 -0.23 7.48
N PHE A 124 7.51 0.12 7.55
CA PHE A 124 6.96 1.04 8.55
C PHE A 124 5.50 0.71 8.82
N SER A 125 4.92 1.30 9.84
CA SER A 125 3.48 1.13 10.08
C SER A 125 2.69 2.37 9.68
N ILE A 126 1.43 2.11 9.31
CA ILE A 126 0.46 3.13 8.90
C ILE A 126 -0.90 2.86 9.52
N SER A 127 -1.69 3.91 9.64
CA SER A 127 -3.12 3.86 9.94
C SER A 127 -3.82 5.02 9.25
N TRP A 128 -5.14 4.95 9.14
CA TRP A 128 -5.94 6.05 8.60
C TRP A 128 -6.90 6.57 9.63
N THR A 129 -7.08 7.89 9.61
CA THR A 129 -8.12 8.60 10.36
C THR A 129 -9.03 9.33 9.39
N VAL A 130 -10.32 9.15 9.55
CA VAL A 130 -11.37 9.86 8.81
C VAL A 130 -12.14 10.70 9.83
N ALA A 131 -11.87 11.99 9.87
CA ALA A 131 -12.37 12.91 10.89
C ALA A 131 -13.32 13.95 10.29
N GLY A 132 -14.46 14.14 10.94
CA GLY A 132 -15.51 15.08 10.56
C GLY A 132 -16.61 15.14 11.62
N PRO A 133 -17.90 15.05 11.26
CA PRO A 133 -19.00 14.98 12.22
C PRO A 133 -18.88 13.82 13.22
N ALA A 134 -18.17 12.77 12.82
CA ALA A 134 -17.71 11.67 13.66
C ALA A 134 -16.27 11.31 13.26
N THR A 135 -15.62 10.45 14.03
CA THR A 135 -14.26 9.98 13.71
C THR A 135 -14.26 8.47 13.51
N TYR A 136 -13.56 8.04 12.47
CA TYR A 136 -13.35 6.64 12.15
C TYR A 136 -11.86 6.38 11.97
N VAL A 137 -11.39 5.23 12.45
CA VAL A 137 -9.97 4.86 12.40
C VAL A 137 -9.81 3.41 11.90
N THR A 138 -8.69 3.14 11.27
CA THR A 138 -8.28 1.75 10.97
C THR A 138 -7.44 1.18 12.10
N ALA A 139 -7.29 -0.13 12.12
CA ALA A 139 -6.20 -0.77 12.84
C ALA A 139 -4.84 -0.33 12.25
N CYS A 140 -3.79 -0.50 13.07
CA CYS A 140 -2.41 -0.38 12.60
C CYS A 140 -2.08 -1.46 11.58
N THR A 141 -1.38 -1.11 10.52
CA THR A 141 -0.87 -2.09 9.55
C THR A 141 0.59 -1.79 9.22
N VAL A 142 1.35 -2.86 8.99
CA VAL A 142 2.75 -2.76 8.56
C VAL A 142 2.79 -2.88 7.04
N VAL A 143 3.52 -2.00 6.40
CA VAL A 143 3.74 -2.00 4.95
C VAL A 143 5.22 -1.98 4.64
N THR A 144 5.59 -2.59 3.52
CA THR A 144 6.93 -2.50 2.93
C THR A 144 6.75 -2.05 1.49
N LEU A 145 7.48 -1.02 1.10
CA LEU A 145 7.53 -0.54 -0.28
C LEU A 145 8.87 -0.95 -0.89
N ASP A 146 8.88 -1.84 -1.87
CA ASP A 146 10.06 -2.36 -2.57
C ASP A 146 10.05 -2.09 -4.10
#